data_67fb7ed8b752c2a1ac7b5aef37dda1d2
#
_entry.id   67fb7ed8b752c2a1ac7b5aef37dda1d2
#
_cell.length_a   1.000
_cell.length_b   1.000
_cell.length_c   1.000
_cell.angle_alpha   90.00
_cell.angle_beta   90.00
_cell.angle_gamma   90.00
#
_symmetry.space_group_name_H-M   'P 1'
#
loop_
_entity.id
_entity.type
_entity.pdbx_description
1 polymer ?
#
loop_
_entity_poly.entity_id
_entity_poly.type
_entity_poly.pdbx_seq_one_letter_code
_entity_poly.pdbx_strand_id
1 'polypeptide(L)'
;KAQVTFNQIGFYAQDEWNIRPNVKLTYGIRFDDLIFDNSDLQRNDAIYDLDFGGKHIDTGKWPKSRMQISPRVGFVWDVFKDNSLKVRGGTGIFTGRLPLVFFTNMPTNSNMVQNAVVFGTKYENGIAVSHDSRLDQLAGGMITNVDDAIKKFGLPTTIENPVAGSKISGVKDNFKMPQIWKTSLAVDYQLPTSFPLSVTGEFIYNKNINAVTLENINIKDPSNWEHFNGADNRLIYPSDYTYVSGKNAVVLTNTSKGHGYTANVTVNAQPVEDLNMMLAYTHTESKEISGLPGSDPVSTWQGMLTIDGPNFATVQRSRYVVPDKVIAASNYNLPFRH
;
A
#
# COMPACT_ATOMS: atom_id res chain seq x y z
N LYS A 1 -11.06 20.41 7.55
CA LYS A 1 -11.21 19.01 7.14
C LYS A 1 -10.33 18.78 5.90
N ALA A 2 -9.40 17.80 5.96
CA ALA A 2 -8.61 17.44 4.79
C ALA A 2 -9.49 16.73 3.75
N GLN A 3 -9.39 17.11 2.49
CA GLN A 3 -10.17 16.58 1.38
C GLN A 3 -9.24 16.24 0.21
N VAL A 4 -9.58 15.21 -0.55
CA VAL A 4 -8.91 14.83 -1.81
C VAL A 4 -9.97 14.72 -2.88
N THR A 5 -9.92 15.64 -3.83
CA THR A 5 -10.81 15.66 -4.99
C THR A 5 -10.02 15.20 -6.22
N PHE A 6 -10.59 14.28 -7.01
CA PHE A 6 -9.94 13.76 -8.20
C PHE A 6 -10.94 13.26 -9.23
N ASN A 7 -10.50 13.23 -10.47
CA ASN A 7 -11.19 12.57 -11.58
C ASN A 7 -10.40 11.33 -12.00
N GLN A 8 -11.09 10.22 -12.23
CA GLN A 8 -10.49 9.01 -12.78
C GLN A 8 -11.05 8.74 -14.16
N ILE A 9 -10.16 8.67 -15.13
CA ILE A 9 -10.51 8.36 -16.52
C ILE A 9 -9.87 7.01 -16.87
N GLY A 10 -10.65 6.11 -17.48
CA GLY A 10 -10.14 4.81 -17.91
C GLY A 10 -10.71 4.43 -19.27
N PHE A 11 -9.84 4.00 -20.19
CA PHE A 11 -10.21 3.44 -21.49
C PHE A 11 -9.62 2.04 -21.58
N TYR A 12 -10.36 1.12 -22.20
CA TYR A 12 -9.85 -0.20 -22.48
C TYR A 12 -10.38 -0.70 -23.84
N ALA A 13 -9.56 -1.53 -24.48
CA ALA A 13 -9.94 -2.32 -25.63
C ALA A 13 -9.47 -3.76 -25.39
N GLN A 14 -10.32 -4.71 -25.69
CA GLN A 14 -10.02 -6.14 -25.53
C GLN A 14 -10.71 -6.90 -26.65
N ASP A 15 -10.05 -7.94 -27.13
CA ASP A 15 -10.58 -8.86 -28.12
C ASP A 15 -10.30 -10.30 -27.74
N GLU A 16 -11.10 -11.23 -28.25
CA GLU A 16 -10.96 -12.66 -28.11
C GLU A 16 -10.86 -13.31 -29.50
N TRP A 17 -9.78 -14.00 -29.72
CA TRP A 17 -9.54 -14.70 -30.98
C TRP A 17 -9.52 -16.22 -30.78
N ASN A 18 -10.44 -16.91 -31.41
CA ASN A 18 -10.45 -18.36 -31.50
C ASN A 18 -9.50 -18.79 -32.63
N ILE A 19 -8.21 -18.98 -32.31
CA ILE A 19 -7.18 -19.42 -33.29
C ILE A 19 -7.54 -20.80 -33.87
N ARG A 20 -8.10 -21.66 -33.00
CA ARG A 20 -8.66 -22.98 -33.33
C ARG A 20 -9.87 -23.24 -32.47
N PRO A 21 -10.73 -24.22 -32.80
CA PRO A 21 -11.89 -24.55 -31.96
C PRO A 21 -11.56 -24.87 -30.50
N ASN A 22 -10.32 -25.30 -30.24
CA ASN A 22 -9.83 -25.66 -28.92
C ASN A 22 -8.73 -24.72 -28.37
N VAL A 23 -8.46 -23.59 -29.04
CA VAL A 23 -7.45 -22.63 -28.61
C VAL A 23 -8.04 -21.22 -28.72
N LYS A 24 -8.20 -20.59 -27.58
CA LYS A 24 -8.64 -19.20 -27.46
C LYS A 24 -7.51 -18.31 -26.93
N LEU A 25 -7.29 -17.20 -27.61
CA LEU A 25 -6.41 -16.10 -27.18
C LEU A 25 -7.28 -14.90 -26.79
N THR A 26 -6.95 -14.29 -25.67
CA THR A 26 -7.56 -13.01 -25.24
C THR A 26 -6.45 -11.99 -25.12
N TYR A 27 -6.60 -10.82 -25.71
CA TYR A 27 -5.61 -9.75 -25.61
C TYR A 27 -6.32 -8.40 -25.45
N GLY A 28 -5.65 -7.49 -24.76
CA GLY A 28 -6.21 -6.17 -24.54
C GLY A 28 -5.23 -5.20 -23.94
N ILE A 29 -5.65 -3.96 -23.93
CA ILE A 29 -4.90 -2.86 -23.35
C ILE A 29 -5.84 -1.95 -22.60
N ARG A 30 -5.40 -1.46 -21.44
CA ARG A 30 -6.13 -0.51 -20.62
C ARG A 30 -5.26 0.70 -20.32
N PHE A 31 -5.86 1.86 -20.38
CA PHE A 31 -5.28 3.15 -20.02
C PHE A 31 -6.03 3.69 -18.81
N ASP A 32 -5.32 4.04 -17.77
CA ASP A 32 -5.90 4.65 -16.55
C ASP A 32 -5.17 5.95 -16.23
N ASP A 33 -5.91 6.99 -15.96
CA ASP A 33 -5.38 8.26 -15.49
C ASP A 33 -6.14 8.75 -14.26
N LEU A 34 -5.39 9.25 -13.27
CA LEU A 34 -5.94 9.83 -12.06
C LEU A 34 -5.49 11.29 -11.98
N ILE A 35 -6.45 12.19 -12.14
CA ILE A 35 -6.25 13.63 -12.22
C ILE A 35 -6.72 14.23 -10.90
N PHE A 36 -5.79 14.68 -10.07
CA PHE A 36 -6.10 15.34 -8.82
C PHE A 36 -6.47 16.80 -9.04
N ASP A 37 -7.41 17.29 -8.22
CA ASP A 37 -7.77 18.69 -8.15
C ASP A 37 -7.04 19.35 -6.98
N ASN A 38 -6.35 20.47 -7.24
CA ASN A 38 -5.60 21.22 -6.24
C ASN A 38 -6.45 22.30 -5.54
N SER A 39 -7.70 22.51 -5.92
CA SER A 39 -8.55 23.62 -5.43
C SER A 39 -8.72 23.62 -3.91
N ASP A 40 -8.68 22.44 -3.27
CA ASP A 40 -8.83 22.28 -1.83
C ASP A 40 -7.50 22.38 -1.06
N LEU A 41 -6.36 22.56 -1.75
CA LEU A 41 -5.05 22.63 -1.12
C LEU A 41 -4.62 24.08 -0.86
N GLN A 42 -3.92 24.24 0.27
CA GLN A 42 -3.25 25.50 0.62
C GLN A 42 -1.79 25.19 0.91
N ARG A 43 -0.89 25.92 0.27
CA ARG A 43 0.54 25.79 0.52
C ARG A 43 0.89 26.43 1.86
N ASN A 44 1.65 25.70 2.67
CA ASN A 44 2.33 26.24 3.83
C ASN A 44 3.73 26.69 3.42
N ASP A 45 3.96 28.01 3.34
CA ASP A 45 5.25 28.55 2.93
C ASP A 45 6.37 28.22 3.94
N ALA A 46 6.07 28.13 5.24
CA ALA A 46 7.04 27.72 6.23
C ALA A 46 7.52 26.25 6.06
N ILE A 47 6.73 25.38 5.43
CA ILE A 47 7.16 24.04 5.03
C ILE A 47 7.94 24.10 3.72
N TYR A 48 7.43 24.88 2.75
CA TYR A 48 8.05 24.98 1.42
C TYR A 48 9.45 25.56 1.46
N ASP A 49 9.71 26.51 2.36
CA ASP A 49 11.01 27.18 2.52
C ASP A 49 12.06 26.29 3.22
N LEU A 50 11.66 25.15 3.81
CA LEU A 50 12.62 24.20 4.35
C LEU A 50 13.41 23.54 3.23
N ASP A 51 14.72 23.55 3.35
CA ASP A 51 15.63 22.89 2.41
C ASP A 51 16.03 21.51 2.94
N PHE A 52 15.64 20.47 2.22
CA PHE A 52 16.00 19.08 2.48
C PHE A 52 17.07 18.63 1.47
N GLY A 53 18.19 19.35 1.38
CA GLY A 53 19.26 19.07 0.44
C GLY A 53 18.88 19.34 -1.01
N GLY A 54 18.30 20.51 -1.26
CA GLY A 54 17.78 20.95 -2.56
C GLY A 54 16.39 20.38 -2.89
N LYS A 55 15.75 19.67 -1.96
CA LYS A 55 14.37 19.16 -2.11
C LYS A 55 13.42 19.97 -1.22
N HIS A 56 12.21 20.23 -1.72
CA HIS A 56 11.16 20.94 -1.01
C HIS A 56 9.86 20.16 -1.06
N ILE A 57 8.96 20.39 -0.09
CA ILE A 57 7.60 19.84 -0.09
C ILE A 57 6.63 20.99 -0.33
N ASP A 58 5.90 20.91 -1.44
CA ASP A 58 4.81 21.83 -1.75
C ASP A 58 3.48 21.21 -1.32
N THR A 59 2.93 21.67 -0.20
CA THR A 59 1.64 21.18 0.33
C THR A 59 0.43 21.74 -0.41
N GLY A 60 0.63 22.66 -1.35
CA GLY A 60 -0.41 23.32 -2.15
C GLY A 60 -0.72 22.62 -3.48
N LYS A 61 -0.05 21.51 -3.81
CA LYS A 61 -0.30 20.78 -5.05
C LYS A 61 -0.21 19.26 -4.89
N TRP A 62 -1.01 18.56 -5.66
CA TRP A 62 -0.91 17.12 -5.84
C TRP A 62 0.13 16.75 -6.91
N PRO A 63 0.59 15.48 -6.98
CA PRO A 63 1.44 15.03 -8.07
C PRO A 63 0.76 15.20 -9.42
N LYS A 64 1.55 15.39 -10.46
CA LYS A 64 1.06 15.49 -11.83
C LYS A 64 0.38 14.18 -12.23
N SER A 65 -0.75 14.30 -12.92
CA SER A 65 -1.40 13.17 -13.57
C SER A 65 -0.43 12.42 -14.49
N ARG A 66 -0.51 11.09 -14.49
CA ARG A 66 0.32 10.21 -15.31
C ARG A 66 -0.51 9.03 -15.78
N MET A 67 -0.81 9.03 -17.07
CA MET A 67 -1.47 7.90 -17.70
C MET A 67 -0.67 6.61 -17.50
N GLN A 68 -1.32 5.57 -17.03
CA GLN A 68 -0.75 4.25 -16.81
C GLN A 68 -1.34 3.26 -17.82
N ILE A 69 -0.46 2.50 -18.45
CA ILE A 69 -0.81 1.56 -19.52
C ILE A 69 -0.72 0.15 -18.96
N SER A 70 -1.76 -0.65 -19.19
CA SER A 70 -1.92 -2.00 -18.67
C SER A 70 -2.28 -2.97 -19.80
N PRO A 71 -1.29 -3.39 -20.62
CA PRO A 71 -1.46 -4.43 -21.63
C PRO A 71 -1.59 -5.80 -20.96
N ARG A 72 -2.37 -6.70 -21.58
CA ARG A 72 -2.55 -8.07 -21.11
C ARG A 72 -2.81 -9.02 -22.27
N VAL A 73 -2.36 -10.25 -22.10
CA VAL A 73 -2.65 -11.36 -23.00
C VAL A 73 -2.88 -12.62 -22.18
N GLY A 74 -3.79 -13.45 -22.61
CA GLY A 74 -4.11 -14.72 -21.99
C GLY A 74 -4.53 -15.74 -23.04
N PHE A 75 -4.39 -17.02 -22.71
CA PHE A 75 -4.82 -18.11 -23.57
C PHE A 75 -5.48 -19.22 -22.78
N VAL A 76 -6.34 -19.95 -23.47
CA VAL A 76 -6.91 -21.22 -23.00
C VAL A 76 -6.77 -22.22 -24.13
N TRP A 77 -6.22 -23.39 -23.85
CA TRP A 77 -6.06 -24.49 -24.77
C TRP A 77 -6.66 -25.76 -24.17
N ASP A 78 -7.71 -26.28 -24.82
CA ASP A 78 -8.22 -27.61 -24.56
C ASP A 78 -7.42 -28.61 -25.41
N VAL A 79 -6.49 -29.33 -24.75
CA VAL A 79 -5.48 -30.13 -25.42
C VAL A 79 -6.11 -31.26 -26.25
N PHE A 80 -7.05 -31.99 -25.65
CA PHE A 80 -7.68 -33.16 -26.28
C PHE A 80 -9.03 -32.86 -26.94
N LYS A 81 -9.55 -31.64 -26.83
CA LYS A 81 -10.84 -31.16 -27.37
C LYS A 81 -12.07 -31.80 -26.72
N ASP A 82 -11.90 -32.41 -25.58
CA ASP A 82 -12.95 -33.07 -24.79
C ASP A 82 -13.09 -32.46 -23.39
N ASN A 83 -12.38 -31.36 -23.14
CA ASN A 83 -12.29 -30.66 -21.86
C ASN A 83 -11.59 -31.46 -20.73
N SER A 84 -11.01 -32.62 -21.02
CA SER A 84 -10.34 -33.43 -20.00
C SER A 84 -9.00 -32.82 -19.58
N LEU A 85 -8.26 -32.16 -20.47
CA LEU A 85 -7.02 -31.47 -20.17
C LEU A 85 -7.03 -30.06 -20.77
N LYS A 86 -7.00 -29.06 -19.87
CA LYS A 86 -6.89 -27.66 -20.26
C LYS A 86 -5.59 -27.05 -19.75
N VAL A 87 -4.92 -26.31 -20.61
CA VAL A 87 -3.79 -25.46 -20.26
C VAL A 87 -4.23 -24.00 -20.44
N ARG A 88 -4.09 -23.22 -19.41
CA ARG A 88 -4.45 -21.79 -19.43
C ARG A 88 -3.35 -20.95 -18.83
N GLY A 89 -3.19 -19.76 -19.34
CA GLY A 89 -2.19 -18.85 -18.83
C GLY A 89 -2.35 -17.45 -19.37
N GLY A 90 -1.55 -16.55 -18.82
CA GLY A 90 -1.56 -15.18 -19.29
C GLY A 90 -0.49 -14.35 -18.62
N THR A 91 -0.25 -13.21 -19.21
CA THR A 91 0.66 -12.20 -18.69
C THR A 91 0.10 -10.81 -18.92
N GLY A 92 0.43 -9.88 -18.03
CA GLY A 92 -0.02 -8.50 -18.19
C GLY A 92 0.48 -7.58 -17.09
N ILE A 93 0.25 -6.30 -17.33
CA ILE A 93 0.47 -5.25 -16.34
C ILE A 93 -0.88 -4.88 -15.75
N PHE A 94 -0.91 -4.74 -14.43
CA PHE A 94 -2.12 -4.42 -13.68
C PHE A 94 -1.88 -3.19 -12.83
N THR A 95 -2.73 -2.18 -13.01
CA THR A 95 -2.73 -0.95 -12.21
C THR A 95 -3.71 -1.11 -11.06
N GLY A 96 -3.22 -0.86 -9.84
CA GLY A 96 -4.03 -0.82 -8.62
C GLY A 96 -4.31 0.60 -8.17
N ARG A 97 -5.08 0.74 -7.08
CA ARG A 97 -5.34 2.01 -6.41
C ARG A 97 -4.74 1.99 -5.01
N LEU A 98 -4.02 3.05 -4.65
CA LEU A 98 -3.63 3.29 -3.27
C LEU A 98 -4.84 3.83 -2.47
N PRO A 99 -5.07 3.39 -1.23
CA PRO A 99 -6.06 4.01 -0.35
C PRO A 99 -5.81 5.51 -0.21
N LEU A 100 -6.86 6.32 -0.41
CA LEU A 100 -6.73 7.78 -0.48
C LEU A 100 -6.31 8.43 0.85
N VAL A 101 -6.43 7.72 1.96
CA VAL A 101 -5.94 8.16 3.27
C VAL A 101 -4.47 8.55 3.26
N PHE A 102 -3.64 7.89 2.43
CA PHE A 102 -2.22 8.25 2.30
C PHE A 102 -2.03 9.65 1.70
N PHE A 103 -2.94 10.07 0.82
CA PHE A 103 -2.92 11.41 0.23
C PHE A 103 -3.44 12.46 1.22
N THR A 104 -4.53 12.18 1.97
CA THR A 104 -5.11 13.15 2.91
C THR A 104 -4.15 13.56 4.03
N ASN A 105 -3.10 12.78 4.28
CA ASN A 105 -2.08 13.14 5.27
C ASN A 105 -1.24 14.36 4.86
N MET A 106 -1.08 14.64 3.56
CA MET A 106 -0.37 15.84 3.13
C MET A 106 -1.09 17.12 3.59
N PRO A 107 -2.36 17.39 3.25
CA PRO A 107 -3.05 18.55 3.79
C PRO A 107 -3.27 18.49 5.31
N THR A 108 -3.46 17.29 5.91
CA THR A 108 -3.62 17.17 7.37
C THR A 108 -2.37 17.63 8.11
N ASN A 109 -1.19 17.23 7.66
CA ASN A 109 0.10 17.56 8.28
C ASN A 109 0.70 18.89 7.77
N SER A 110 -0.02 19.59 6.91
CA SER A 110 0.41 20.90 6.39
C SER A 110 0.23 22.04 7.39
N ASN A 111 -0.53 21.84 8.46
CA ASN A 111 -1.00 22.89 9.38
C ASN A 111 -1.85 24.00 8.70
N MET A 112 -2.42 23.74 7.51
CA MET A 112 -3.24 24.68 6.76
C MET A 112 -4.75 24.35 6.81
N VAL A 113 -5.14 23.17 7.33
CA VAL A 113 -6.54 22.72 7.32
C VAL A 113 -7.12 22.54 8.73
N GLN A 114 -6.29 22.66 9.75
CA GLN A 114 -6.70 22.51 11.15
C GLN A 114 -5.75 23.20 12.11
N ASN A 115 -6.31 23.73 13.21
CA ASN A 115 -5.54 24.11 14.37
C ASN A 115 -5.58 22.96 15.38
N ALA A 116 -4.44 22.60 15.96
CA ALA A 116 -4.35 21.66 17.06
C ALA A 116 -3.92 22.42 18.33
N VAL A 117 -4.81 22.46 19.30
CA VAL A 117 -4.53 23.03 20.61
C VAL A 117 -4.56 21.90 21.62
N VAL A 118 -3.43 21.66 22.28
CA VAL A 118 -3.30 20.61 23.29
C VAL A 118 -3.19 21.25 24.67
N PHE A 119 -4.11 20.87 25.54
CA PHE A 119 -4.04 21.22 26.95
C PHE A 119 -3.46 20.02 27.71
N GLY A 120 -2.56 20.25 28.64
CA GLY A 120 -1.97 19.14 29.38
C GLY A 120 -1.16 19.59 30.59
N THR A 121 -1.00 18.64 31.49
CA THR A 121 -0.03 18.73 32.56
C THR A 121 1.22 17.96 32.11
N LYS A 122 2.38 18.61 32.10
CA LYS A 122 3.65 17.93 31.87
C LYS A 122 4.16 17.35 33.19
N TYR A 123 4.65 16.11 33.13
CA TYR A 123 5.25 15.42 34.26
C TYR A 123 6.70 15.09 33.94
N GLU A 124 7.60 15.33 34.88
CA GLU A 124 8.98 14.86 34.85
C GLU A 124 9.23 14.04 36.12
N ASN A 125 9.67 12.81 35.97
CA ASN A 125 9.86 11.85 37.09
C ASN A 125 8.63 11.70 37.99
N GLY A 126 7.43 11.75 37.41
CA GLY A 126 6.16 11.65 38.17
C GLY A 126 5.72 12.93 38.88
N ILE A 127 6.45 14.02 38.75
CA ILE A 127 6.12 15.33 39.33
C ILE A 127 5.59 16.24 38.24
N ALA A 128 4.45 16.91 38.50
CA ALA A 128 3.90 17.90 37.57
C ALA A 128 4.83 19.14 37.53
N VAL A 129 5.45 19.37 36.37
CA VAL A 129 6.35 20.51 36.15
C VAL A 129 5.67 21.69 35.48
N SER A 130 4.53 21.47 34.81
CA SER A 130 3.67 22.53 34.31
C SER A 130 2.24 22.04 34.23
N HIS A 131 1.30 22.91 34.57
CA HIS A 131 -0.14 22.68 34.44
C HIS A 131 -0.78 23.77 33.59
N ASP A 132 -1.59 23.37 32.62
CA ASP A 132 -2.35 24.31 31.80
C ASP A 132 -3.64 24.69 32.56
N SER A 133 -3.71 25.94 33.03
CA SER A 133 -4.85 26.44 33.83
C SER A 133 -6.19 26.39 33.07
N ARG A 134 -6.15 26.21 31.73
CA ARG A 134 -7.39 26.00 30.97
C ARG A 134 -8.10 24.69 31.33
N LEU A 135 -7.35 23.69 31.83
CA LEU A 135 -7.91 22.44 32.34
C LEU A 135 -8.81 22.67 33.57
N ASP A 136 -8.50 23.65 34.41
CA ASP A 136 -9.28 23.94 35.59
C ASP A 136 -10.70 24.43 35.23
N GLN A 137 -10.84 25.01 34.04
CA GLN A 137 -12.14 25.43 33.50
C GLN A 137 -13.04 24.24 33.08
N LEU A 138 -12.51 23.04 33.00
CA LEU A 138 -13.26 21.81 32.71
C LEU A 138 -13.91 21.23 33.96
N ALA A 139 -13.55 21.70 35.18
CA ALA A 139 -14.13 21.23 36.45
C ALA A 139 -15.66 21.40 36.55
N GLY A 140 -16.26 22.20 35.66
CA GLY A 140 -17.70 22.40 35.57
C GLY A 140 -18.49 21.45 34.68
N GLY A 141 -17.83 20.43 34.12
CA GLY A 141 -18.46 19.44 33.25
C GLY A 141 -17.82 19.32 31.83
N MET A 142 -18.28 18.33 31.08
CA MET A 142 -17.80 18.05 29.75
C MET A 142 -18.37 19.05 28.74
N ILE A 143 -17.49 19.59 27.90
CA ILE A 143 -17.90 20.40 26.75
C ILE A 143 -18.22 19.46 25.59
N THR A 144 -19.46 19.48 25.14
CA THR A 144 -19.96 18.59 24.07
C THR A 144 -20.11 19.29 22.71
N ASN A 145 -19.98 20.65 22.72
CA ASN A 145 -20.11 21.46 21.52
C ASN A 145 -18.78 22.16 21.20
N VAL A 146 -18.35 22.07 19.96
CA VAL A 146 -17.08 22.70 19.49
C VAL A 146 -17.12 24.22 19.60
N ASP A 147 -18.25 24.87 19.30
CA ASP A 147 -18.40 26.32 19.36
C ASP A 147 -18.26 26.84 20.80
N ASP A 148 -18.78 26.08 21.79
CA ASP A 148 -18.62 26.40 23.21
C ASP A 148 -17.15 26.25 23.64
N ALA A 149 -16.43 25.24 23.10
CA ALA A 149 -15.01 25.08 23.38
C ALA A 149 -14.20 26.25 22.78
N ILE A 150 -14.50 26.65 21.54
CA ILE A 150 -13.86 27.78 20.89
C ILE A 150 -14.03 29.05 21.72
N LYS A 151 -15.26 29.37 22.14
CA LYS A 151 -15.56 30.56 22.97
C LYS A 151 -14.90 30.50 24.33
N LYS A 152 -15.01 29.33 25.01
CA LYS A 152 -14.52 29.18 26.39
C LYS A 152 -12.99 29.28 26.47
N PHE A 153 -12.28 28.72 25.50
CA PHE A 153 -10.83 28.67 25.52
C PHE A 153 -10.17 29.70 24.60
N GLY A 154 -10.94 30.52 23.89
CA GLY A 154 -10.40 31.51 22.94
C GLY A 154 -9.62 30.83 21.81
N LEU A 155 -10.15 29.69 21.27
CA LEU A 155 -9.43 28.93 20.25
C LEU A 155 -9.50 29.66 18.91
N PRO A 156 -8.40 29.67 18.12
CA PRO A 156 -8.40 30.29 16.79
C PRO A 156 -9.34 29.52 15.84
N THR A 157 -10.17 30.26 15.11
CA THR A 157 -11.07 29.72 14.07
C THR A 157 -10.45 29.76 12.67
N THR A 158 -9.39 30.52 12.52
CA THR A 158 -8.60 30.65 11.28
C THR A 158 -7.17 30.24 11.54
N ILE A 159 -6.45 29.87 10.50
CA ILE A 159 -5.02 29.57 10.60
C ILE A 159 -4.25 30.88 10.56
N GLU A 160 -3.62 31.22 11.67
CA GLU A 160 -2.76 32.39 11.81
C GLU A 160 -1.31 31.95 11.92
N ASN A 161 -0.42 32.53 11.12
CA ASN A 161 1.01 32.27 11.14
C ASN A 161 1.34 30.77 11.08
N PRO A 162 1.05 30.07 9.98
CA PRO A 162 1.31 28.64 9.87
C PRO A 162 2.79 28.34 10.05
N VAL A 163 3.10 27.35 10.90
CA VAL A 163 4.46 26.88 11.16
C VAL A 163 4.66 25.50 10.59
N ALA A 164 5.90 25.16 10.27
CA ALA A 164 6.25 23.80 9.91
C ALA A 164 6.22 22.89 11.16
N GLY A 165 5.31 21.93 11.21
CA GLY A 165 5.24 20.92 12.26
C GLY A 165 6.47 20.00 12.28
N SER A 166 6.56 19.12 13.27
CA SER A 166 7.59 18.06 13.31
C SER A 166 7.34 16.94 12.33
N LYS A 167 6.06 16.70 11.97
CA LYS A 167 5.63 15.73 10.96
C LYS A 167 5.20 16.48 9.70
N ILE A 168 5.88 16.23 8.60
CA ILE A 168 5.59 16.80 7.29
C ILE A 168 5.34 15.62 6.35
N SER A 169 4.22 15.64 5.65
CA SER A 169 3.86 14.62 4.66
C SER A 169 3.77 15.25 3.28
N GLY A 170 4.22 14.52 2.28
CA GLY A 170 4.15 14.95 0.90
C GLY A 170 3.96 13.78 -0.06
N VAL A 171 3.82 14.10 -1.34
CA VAL A 171 3.77 13.14 -2.44
C VAL A 171 4.75 13.61 -3.51
N LYS A 172 5.62 12.73 -4.00
CA LYS A 172 6.55 13.10 -5.07
C LYS A 172 5.80 13.47 -6.35
N ASP A 173 6.27 14.50 -7.05
CA ASP A 173 5.67 14.99 -8.32
C ASP A 173 5.55 13.90 -9.40
N ASN A 174 6.43 12.91 -9.36
CA ASN A 174 6.45 11.78 -10.30
C ASN A 174 5.78 10.52 -9.76
N PHE A 175 5.03 10.61 -8.67
CA PHE A 175 4.31 9.48 -8.10
C PHE A 175 3.34 8.86 -9.12
N LYS A 176 3.28 7.52 -9.11
CA LYS A 176 2.35 6.73 -9.93
C LYS A 176 1.54 5.81 -9.04
N MET A 177 0.31 5.51 -9.44
CA MET A 177 -0.46 4.46 -8.79
C MET A 177 0.26 3.11 -8.91
N PRO A 178 0.06 2.19 -7.94
CA PRO A 178 0.78 0.92 -7.95
C PRO A 178 0.51 0.13 -9.22
N GLN A 179 1.59 -0.41 -9.79
CA GLN A 179 1.54 -1.33 -10.94
C GLN A 179 2.37 -2.56 -10.67
N ILE A 180 1.83 -3.70 -11.08
CA ILE A 180 2.54 -4.99 -11.06
C ILE A 180 2.50 -5.64 -12.44
N TRP A 181 3.57 -6.32 -12.81
CA TRP A 181 3.55 -7.33 -13.86
C TRP A 181 3.18 -8.67 -13.24
N LYS A 182 2.21 -9.37 -13.82
CA LYS A 182 1.76 -10.68 -13.35
C LYS A 182 1.72 -11.65 -14.51
N THR A 183 2.24 -12.87 -14.29
CA THR A 183 2.19 -13.98 -15.24
C THR A 183 1.65 -15.21 -14.52
N SER A 184 0.76 -15.94 -15.16
CA SER A 184 0.23 -17.19 -14.63
C SER A 184 0.22 -18.29 -15.69
N LEU A 185 0.37 -19.53 -15.21
CA LEU A 185 0.19 -20.74 -15.99
C LEU A 185 -0.54 -21.77 -15.12
N ALA A 186 -1.57 -22.39 -15.67
CA ALA A 186 -2.32 -23.43 -14.98
C ALA A 186 -2.64 -24.59 -15.91
N VAL A 187 -2.74 -25.77 -15.31
CA VAL A 187 -3.17 -27.01 -15.95
C VAL A 187 -4.32 -27.59 -15.15
N ASP A 188 -5.44 -27.79 -15.80
CA ASP A 188 -6.63 -28.43 -15.25
C ASP A 188 -6.79 -29.79 -15.92
N TYR A 189 -6.76 -30.88 -15.12
CA TYR A 189 -6.86 -32.24 -15.63
C TYR A 189 -7.99 -33.01 -14.95
N GLN A 190 -8.91 -33.51 -15.75
CA GLN A 190 -9.95 -34.48 -15.36
C GLN A 190 -9.39 -35.87 -15.53
N LEU A 191 -9.18 -36.57 -14.43
CA LEU A 191 -8.64 -37.95 -14.50
C LEU A 191 -9.70 -38.93 -14.99
N PRO A 192 -9.31 -39.93 -15.80
CA PRO A 192 -10.22 -40.96 -16.29
C PRO A 192 -10.47 -42.05 -15.22
N THR A 193 -11.14 -41.66 -14.14
CA THR A 193 -11.47 -42.51 -13.00
C THR A 193 -12.96 -42.86 -12.98
N SER A 194 -13.36 -43.88 -12.17
CA SER A 194 -14.74 -44.29 -12.03
C SER A 194 -15.65 -43.27 -11.35
N PHE A 195 -15.08 -42.27 -10.75
CA PHE A 195 -15.77 -41.11 -10.15
C PHE A 195 -15.13 -39.80 -10.59
N PRO A 196 -15.82 -38.69 -10.55
CA PRO A 196 -15.25 -37.38 -10.91
C PRO A 196 -14.05 -37.06 -10.02
N LEU A 197 -12.86 -36.93 -10.64
CA LEU A 197 -11.61 -36.59 -10.00
C LEU A 197 -10.85 -35.59 -10.89
N SER A 198 -10.56 -34.45 -10.35
CA SER A 198 -9.79 -33.43 -11.07
C SER A 198 -8.60 -32.91 -10.26
N VAL A 199 -7.54 -32.57 -10.96
CA VAL A 199 -6.34 -31.95 -10.41
C VAL A 199 -6.06 -30.66 -11.16
N THR A 200 -5.90 -29.58 -10.43
CA THR A 200 -5.47 -28.28 -10.96
C THR A 200 -4.11 -27.94 -10.37
N GLY A 201 -3.13 -27.69 -11.22
CA GLY A 201 -1.86 -27.08 -10.84
C GLY A 201 -1.79 -25.65 -11.39
N GLU A 202 -1.45 -24.67 -10.55
CA GLU A 202 -1.31 -23.28 -10.97
C GLU A 202 -0.03 -22.67 -10.41
N PHE A 203 0.68 -21.93 -11.27
CA PHE A 203 1.82 -21.11 -10.89
C PHE A 203 1.56 -19.66 -11.30
N ILE A 204 1.78 -18.75 -10.34
CA ILE A 204 1.64 -17.30 -10.55
C ILE A 204 2.93 -16.64 -10.12
N TYR A 205 3.49 -15.81 -10.99
CA TYR A 205 4.62 -14.92 -10.69
C TYR A 205 4.17 -13.47 -10.78
N ASN A 206 4.64 -12.64 -9.88
CA ASN A 206 4.42 -11.20 -9.93
C ASN A 206 5.70 -10.42 -9.63
N LYS A 207 5.83 -9.24 -10.24
CA LYS A 207 6.92 -8.31 -10.02
C LYS A 207 6.39 -6.88 -9.96
N ASN A 208 6.86 -6.14 -8.98
CA ASN A 208 6.53 -4.72 -8.84
C ASN A 208 7.14 -3.91 -9.98
N ILE A 209 6.31 -3.05 -10.60
CA ILE A 209 6.74 -2.01 -11.54
C ILE A 209 6.77 -0.67 -10.79
N ASN A 210 5.67 -0.33 -10.12
CA ASN A 210 5.51 0.87 -9.31
C ASN A 210 4.88 0.47 -7.97
N ALA A 211 5.62 -0.21 -7.08
CA ALA A 211 5.15 -0.39 -5.72
C ALA A 211 5.23 0.93 -4.95
N VAL A 212 4.30 1.14 -4.03
CA VAL A 212 4.31 2.32 -3.16
C VAL A 212 5.32 2.12 -2.04
N THR A 213 6.10 3.14 -1.77
CA THR A 213 7.01 3.20 -0.63
C THR A 213 7.08 4.62 -0.07
N LEU A 214 7.78 4.79 1.03
CA LEU A 214 7.94 6.04 1.74
C LEU A 214 9.43 6.40 1.82
N GLU A 215 9.73 7.68 1.68
CA GLU A 215 11.07 8.24 1.83
C GLU A 215 11.00 9.46 2.74
N ASN A 216 11.83 9.49 3.77
CA ASN A 216 12.04 10.72 4.54
C ASN A 216 13.14 11.52 3.86
N ILE A 217 12.75 12.55 3.11
CA ILE A 217 13.69 13.37 2.34
C ILE A 217 14.57 14.27 3.22
N ASN A 218 14.30 14.34 4.52
CA ASN A 218 15.12 15.02 5.48
C ASN A 218 16.38 14.25 5.90
N ILE A 219 16.50 12.98 5.52
CA ILE A 219 17.68 12.16 5.81
C ILE A 219 18.72 12.38 4.72
N LYS A 220 19.96 12.67 5.15
CA LYS A 220 21.10 12.86 4.26
C LYS A 220 21.52 11.57 3.58
N ASP A 221 22.28 11.68 2.50
CA ASP A 221 22.88 10.54 1.80
C ASP A 221 23.84 9.77 2.71
N PRO A 222 23.70 8.44 2.84
CA PRO A 222 24.51 7.63 3.74
C PRO A 222 25.87 7.21 3.14
N SER A 223 26.23 7.64 1.93
CA SER A 223 27.40 7.15 1.19
C SER A 223 28.73 7.31 1.96
N ASN A 224 28.80 8.27 2.88
CA ASN A 224 29.97 8.54 3.69
C ASN A 224 29.76 8.21 5.18
N TRP A 225 28.68 7.49 5.52
CA TRP A 225 28.43 7.12 6.91
C TRP A 225 29.27 5.89 7.30
N GLU A 226 29.60 5.83 8.56
CA GLU A 226 30.31 4.68 9.12
C GLU A 226 29.39 3.46 9.25
N HIS A 227 30.00 2.30 9.27
CA HIS A 227 29.35 1.02 9.55
C HIS A 227 29.94 0.40 10.80
N PHE A 228 29.17 -0.43 11.49
CA PHE A 228 29.74 -1.29 12.54
C PHE A 228 30.78 -2.23 11.92
N ASN A 229 31.84 -2.49 12.67
CA ASN A 229 32.93 -3.35 12.20
C ASN A 229 32.73 -4.78 12.71
N GLY A 230 32.59 -5.74 11.78
CA GLY A 230 32.49 -7.15 12.11
C GLY A 230 31.28 -7.84 11.45
N ALA A 231 30.69 -8.83 12.15
CA ALA A 231 29.51 -9.56 11.69
C ALA A 231 28.26 -8.66 11.59
N ASP A 232 28.16 -7.66 12.47
CA ASP A 232 27.21 -6.57 12.36
C ASP A 232 27.83 -5.46 11.51
N ASN A 233 27.29 -5.21 10.32
CA ASN A 233 27.75 -4.19 9.39
C ASN A 233 26.69 -3.13 9.12
N ARG A 234 25.80 -2.89 10.09
CA ARG A 234 24.74 -1.87 9.94
C ARG A 234 25.33 -0.46 9.92
N LEU A 235 24.57 0.45 9.28
CA LEU A 235 24.89 1.87 9.24
C LEU A 235 24.90 2.50 10.63
N ILE A 236 25.91 3.33 10.90
CA ILE A 236 25.97 4.21 12.07
C ILE A 236 25.51 5.59 11.66
N TYR A 237 24.38 6.03 12.23
CA TYR A 237 23.82 7.34 11.95
C TYR A 237 24.62 8.43 12.66
N PRO A 238 25.22 9.40 11.93
CA PRO A 238 25.90 10.53 12.56
C PRO A 238 24.89 11.45 13.27
N SER A 239 25.34 12.24 14.22
CA SER A 239 24.46 13.16 14.98
C SER A 239 23.74 14.20 14.11
N ASP A 240 24.30 14.52 12.96
CA ASP A 240 23.78 15.47 11.97
C ASP A 240 23.16 14.80 10.74
N TYR A 241 22.62 13.58 10.86
CA TYR A 241 22.08 12.78 9.78
C TYR A 241 20.87 13.39 9.05
N THR A 242 20.31 14.48 9.56
CA THR A 242 19.18 15.22 8.95
C THR A 242 19.61 16.59 8.45
N TYR A 243 18.95 17.07 7.39
CA TYR A 243 19.12 18.44 6.90
C TYR A 243 18.52 19.47 7.87
N VAL A 244 17.30 19.21 8.35
CA VAL A 244 16.55 20.08 9.27
C VAL A 244 16.29 19.33 10.57
N SER A 245 16.83 19.83 11.68
CA SER A 245 16.69 19.21 13.00
C SER A 245 15.22 19.16 13.46
N GLY A 246 14.84 18.07 14.12
CA GLY A 246 13.51 17.89 14.72
C GLY A 246 12.34 17.74 13.71
N LYS A 247 12.62 17.51 12.42
CA LYS A 247 11.62 17.30 11.39
C LYS A 247 11.68 15.90 10.79
N ASN A 248 10.50 15.36 10.46
CA ASN A 248 10.33 14.18 9.60
C ASN A 248 9.56 14.62 8.36
N ALA A 249 10.22 14.63 7.21
CA ALA A 249 9.64 15.04 5.93
C ALA A 249 9.45 13.81 5.05
N VAL A 250 8.32 13.10 5.25
CA VAL A 250 8.05 11.81 4.63
C VAL A 250 7.17 11.97 3.41
N VAL A 251 7.64 11.49 2.26
CA VAL A 251 6.94 11.57 0.99
C VAL A 251 6.57 10.19 0.47
N LEU A 252 5.38 10.09 -0.12
CA LEU A 252 4.98 8.94 -0.93
C LEU A 252 5.79 8.92 -2.22
N THR A 253 6.35 7.77 -2.53
CA THR A 253 7.14 7.53 -3.75
C THR A 253 6.93 6.12 -4.27
N ASN A 254 7.57 5.77 -5.35
CA ASN A 254 7.51 4.44 -5.95
C ASN A 254 8.84 3.72 -5.94
N THR A 255 8.76 2.39 -6.01
CA THR A 255 9.90 1.50 -6.22
C THR A 255 9.51 0.37 -7.16
N SER A 256 10.49 -0.12 -7.94
CA SER A 256 10.34 -1.35 -8.74
C SER A 256 10.82 -2.60 -8.01
N LYS A 257 11.31 -2.44 -6.77
CA LYS A 257 11.79 -3.56 -5.95
C LYS A 257 10.63 -4.39 -5.42
N GLY A 258 10.87 -5.68 -5.30
CA GLY A 258 9.88 -6.64 -4.81
C GLY A 258 9.28 -7.52 -5.92
N HIS A 259 9.04 -8.77 -5.55
CA HIS A 259 8.46 -9.80 -6.41
C HIS A 259 7.88 -10.91 -5.54
N GLY A 260 7.11 -11.78 -6.14
CA GLY A 260 6.57 -12.95 -5.46
C GLY A 260 6.13 -14.01 -6.44
N TYR A 261 5.93 -15.23 -5.92
CA TYR A 261 5.27 -16.30 -6.65
C TYR A 261 4.36 -17.10 -5.75
N THR A 262 3.37 -17.73 -6.36
CA THR A 262 2.47 -18.67 -5.71
C THR A 262 2.39 -19.91 -6.58
N ALA A 263 2.61 -21.08 -5.98
CA ALA A 263 2.35 -22.39 -6.58
C ALA A 263 1.22 -23.07 -5.82
N ASN A 264 0.20 -23.51 -6.54
CA ASN A 264 -0.97 -24.16 -5.97
C ASN A 264 -1.22 -25.49 -6.67
N VAL A 265 -1.59 -26.51 -5.89
CA VAL A 265 -2.16 -27.75 -6.39
C VAL A 265 -3.47 -28.01 -5.65
N THR A 266 -4.54 -28.21 -6.41
CA THR A 266 -5.87 -28.51 -5.88
C THR A 266 -6.37 -29.81 -6.48
N VAL A 267 -6.85 -30.70 -5.62
CA VAL A 267 -7.52 -31.96 -5.98
C VAL A 267 -8.98 -31.85 -5.57
N ASN A 268 -9.89 -32.07 -6.51
CA ASN A 268 -11.32 -32.19 -6.24
C ASN A 268 -11.78 -33.62 -6.60
N ALA A 269 -12.54 -34.23 -5.71
CA ALA A 269 -13.06 -35.59 -5.85
C ALA A 269 -14.54 -35.64 -5.48
N GLN A 270 -15.32 -36.41 -6.25
CA GLN A 270 -16.71 -36.74 -5.92
C GLN A 270 -16.86 -38.27 -5.90
N PRO A 271 -16.39 -38.94 -4.83
CA PRO A 271 -16.37 -40.40 -4.76
C PRO A 271 -17.76 -41.06 -4.81
N VAL A 272 -18.77 -40.36 -4.31
CA VAL A 272 -20.19 -40.70 -4.38
C VAL A 272 -21.00 -39.44 -4.70
N GLU A 273 -22.22 -39.61 -5.21
CA GLU A 273 -23.06 -38.51 -5.76
C GLU A 273 -23.22 -37.31 -4.80
N ASP A 274 -23.37 -37.59 -3.51
CA ASP A 274 -23.63 -36.58 -2.48
C ASP A 274 -22.40 -36.06 -1.75
N LEU A 275 -21.19 -36.58 -2.03
CA LEU A 275 -19.96 -36.24 -1.32
C LEU A 275 -18.98 -35.53 -2.24
N ASN A 276 -18.74 -34.23 -2.00
CA ASN A 276 -17.70 -33.46 -2.65
C ASN A 276 -16.54 -33.21 -1.67
N MET A 277 -15.33 -33.46 -2.13
CA MET A 277 -14.10 -33.28 -1.34
C MET A 277 -13.11 -32.42 -2.12
N MET A 278 -12.40 -31.56 -1.40
CA MET A 278 -11.32 -30.75 -1.93
C MET A 278 -10.12 -30.82 -1.00
N LEU A 279 -8.94 -30.97 -1.60
CA LEU A 279 -7.66 -30.80 -0.92
C LEU A 279 -6.81 -29.84 -1.76
N ALA A 280 -6.32 -28.79 -1.13
CA ALA A 280 -5.45 -27.83 -1.78
C ALA A 280 -4.18 -27.57 -0.95
N TYR A 281 -3.05 -27.49 -1.62
CA TYR A 281 -1.78 -27.02 -1.07
C TYR A 281 -1.33 -25.80 -1.85
N THR A 282 -0.93 -24.76 -1.13
CA THR A 282 -0.41 -23.53 -1.71
C THR A 282 0.91 -23.18 -1.05
N HIS A 283 1.94 -22.97 -1.87
CA HIS A 283 3.19 -22.35 -1.45
C HIS A 283 3.28 -20.95 -2.01
N THR A 284 3.60 -19.96 -1.15
CA THR A 284 3.72 -18.56 -1.54
C THR A 284 5.02 -17.96 -1.01
N GLU A 285 5.76 -17.33 -1.88
CA GLU A 285 6.84 -16.42 -1.51
C GLU A 285 6.50 -15.00 -1.99
N SER A 286 6.64 -14.03 -1.09
CA SER A 286 6.46 -12.62 -1.38
C SER A 286 7.58 -11.81 -0.74
N LYS A 287 8.26 -11.00 -1.56
CA LYS A 287 9.36 -10.13 -1.15
C LYS A 287 9.05 -8.69 -1.50
N GLU A 288 9.27 -7.80 -0.55
CA GLU A 288 8.99 -6.37 -0.67
C GLU A 288 9.97 -5.54 0.15
N ILE A 289 9.97 -4.23 -0.03
CA ILE A 289 10.76 -3.31 0.80
C ILE A 289 9.91 -2.62 1.87
N SER A 290 8.58 -2.60 1.70
CA SER A 290 7.66 -1.97 2.65
C SER A 290 6.29 -2.65 2.59
N GLY A 291 5.81 -3.11 3.73
CA GLY A 291 4.44 -3.62 3.88
C GLY A 291 3.42 -2.53 4.21
N LEU A 292 3.79 -1.25 4.18
CA LEU A 292 2.94 -0.11 4.56
C LEU A 292 2.13 -0.39 5.84
N PRO A 293 2.80 -0.54 7.01
CA PRO A 293 2.16 -1.05 8.23
C PRO A 293 1.17 -0.09 8.90
N GLY A 294 0.93 1.08 8.33
CA GLY A 294 -0.01 2.10 8.83
C GLY A 294 -0.57 2.97 7.73
N SER A 295 -1.35 3.98 8.10
CA SER A 295 -1.97 4.95 7.18
C SER A 295 -1.39 6.36 7.27
N ASP A 296 -0.73 6.72 8.37
CA ASP A 296 0.05 7.96 8.50
C ASP A 296 1.46 7.74 7.94
N PRO A 297 1.94 8.55 6.98
CA PRO A 297 3.22 8.33 6.32
C PRO A 297 4.41 8.31 7.28
N VAL A 298 4.45 9.18 8.27
CA VAL A 298 5.58 9.25 9.21
C VAL A 298 5.63 8.03 10.11
N SER A 299 4.50 7.65 10.73
CA SER A 299 4.43 6.47 11.58
C SER A 299 4.58 5.17 10.78
N THR A 300 4.08 5.12 9.55
CA THR A 300 4.27 4.00 8.63
C THR A 300 5.74 3.85 8.27
N TRP A 301 6.42 4.95 7.92
CA TRP A 301 7.84 4.94 7.63
C TRP A 301 8.67 4.48 8.84
N GLN A 302 8.39 4.99 10.03
CA GLN A 302 9.06 4.56 11.28
C GLN A 302 8.80 3.10 11.61
N GLY A 303 7.63 2.56 11.28
CA GLY A 303 7.22 1.18 11.54
C GLY A 303 7.69 0.15 10.51
N MET A 304 8.43 0.57 9.46
CA MET A 304 9.00 -0.37 8.49
C MET A 304 10.10 -1.22 9.14
N LEU A 305 10.01 -2.53 8.96
CA LEU A 305 11.06 -3.45 9.41
C LEU A 305 12.25 -3.38 8.46
N THR A 306 13.39 -2.90 8.96
CA THR A 306 14.60 -2.69 8.16
C THR A 306 15.84 -2.91 9.01
N ILE A 307 16.97 -3.17 8.36
CA ILE A 307 18.27 -3.33 9.02
C ILE A 307 18.93 -1.96 9.22
N ASP A 308 19.03 -1.19 8.14
CA ASP A 308 19.77 0.09 8.10
C ASP A 308 18.87 1.33 8.21
N GLY A 309 17.58 1.13 8.51
CA GLY A 309 16.58 2.19 8.57
C GLY A 309 15.68 2.26 7.34
N PRO A 310 14.51 2.90 7.49
CA PRO A 310 13.45 2.83 6.49
C PRO A 310 13.79 3.42 5.11
N ASN A 311 14.66 4.44 5.05
CA ASN A 311 15.12 5.00 3.78
C ASN A 311 16.03 4.05 3.00
N PHE A 312 16.67 3.11 3.69
CA PHE A 312 17.66 2.18 3.12
C PHE A 312 17.16 0.74 3.11
N ALA A 313 15.84 0.58 3.08
CA ALA A 313 15.19 -0.72 3.10
C ALA A 313 15.62 -1.58 1.92
N THR A 314 15.98 -2.83 2.22
CA THR A 314 16.29 -3.87 1.25
C THR A 314 15.10 -4.77 1.01
N VAL A 315 15.12 -5.53 -0.08
CA VAL A 315 14.09 -6.51 -0.39
C VAL A 315 14.16 -7.65 0.62
N GLN A 316 13.07 -7.88 1.34
CA GLN A 316 12.93 -8.91 2.35
C GLN A 316 11.59 -9.64 2.22
N ARG A 317 11.43 -10.77 2.91
CA ARG A 317 10.15 -11.48 2.94
C ARG A 317 9.06 -10.56 3.51
N SER A 318 7.92 -10.51 2.85
CA SER A 318 6.75 -9.78 3.33
C SER A 318 6.31 -10.31 4.69
N ARG A 319 6.03 -9.41 5.63
CA ARG A 319 5.49 -9.77 6.95
C ARG A 319 4.08 -10.37 6.89
N TYR A 320 3.40 -10.26 5.78
CA TYR A 320 2.03 -10.74 5.57
C TYR A 320 1.97 -12.08 4.84
N VAL A 321 3.11 -12.62 4.37
CA VAL A 321 3.12 -13.87 3.65
C VAL A 321 2.90 -15.05 4.59
N VAL A 322 2.01 -15.95 4.21
CA VAL A 322 1.89 -17.30 4.78
C VAL A 322 2.51 -18.25 3.75
N PRO A 323 3.73 -18.76 3.99
CA PRO A 323 4.48 -19.50 2.98
C PRO A 323 3.76 -20.77 2.53
N ASP A 324 3.24 -21.54 3.48
CA ASP A 324 2.64 -22.84 3.21
C ASP A 324 1.24 -22.91 3.81
N LYS A 325 0.27 -23.30 2.98
CA LYS A 325 -1.12 -23.42 3.38
C LYS A 325 -1.74 -24.67 2.81
N VAL A 326 -2.35 -25.46 3.69
CA VAL A 326 -3.18 -26.62 3.32
C VAL A 326 -4.63 -26.31 3.64
N ILE A 327 -5.51 -26.59 2.70
CA ILE A 327 -6.96 -26.49 2.88
C ILE A 327 -7.58 -27.83 2.52
N ALA A 328 -8.36 -28.40 3.43
CA ALA A 328 -9.21 -29.54 3.18
C ALA A 328 -10.66 -29.16 3.43
N ALA A 329 -11.54 -29.47 2.51
CA ALA A 329 -12.97 -29.24 2.63
C ALA A 329 -13.74 -30.47 2.19
N SER A 330 -14.86 -30.73 2.85
CA SER A 330 -15.78 -31.78 2.50
C SER A 330 -17.21 -31.30 2.65
N ASN A 331 -18.03 -31.59 1.66
CA ASN A 331 -19.46 -31.26 1.67
C ASN A 331 -20.26 -32.54 1.34
N TYR A 332 -21.16 -32.90 2.24
CA TYR A 332 -22.05 -34.03 2.06
C TYR A 332 -23.50 -33.56 2.08
N ASN A 333 -24.23 -33.84 1.02
CA ASN A 333 -25.65 -33.55 0.90
C ASN A 333 -26.46 -34.66 1.56
N LEU A 334 -27.07 -34.37 2.72
CA LEU A 334 -27.93 -35.32 3.41
C LEU A 334 -29.24 -35.52 2.62
N PRO A 335 -29.64 -36.78 2.34
CA PRO A 335 -30.84 -37.05 1.56
C PRO A 335 -32.12 -36.94 2.41
N PHE A 336 -32.32 -35.77 3.04
CA PHE A 336 -33.60 -35.50 3.70
C PHE A 336 -34.65 -35.17 2.63
N ARG A 337 -35.56 -36.11 2.35
CA ARG A 337 -36.80 -35.77 1.64
C ARG A 337 -37.71 -35.05 2.62
N HIS A 338 -38.06 -33.84 2.31
CA HIS A 338 -39.22 -33.14 2.88
C HIS A 338 -40.50 -33.65 2.24
#